data_464664e182afc7c064f652afd8c8096b
#
_entry.id   464664e182afc7c064f652afd8c8096b
#
_cell.length_a   1.000
_cell.length_b   1.000
_cell.length_c   1.000
_cell.angle_alpha   90.00
_cell.angle_beta   90.00
_cell.angle_gamma   90.00
#
_symmetry.space_group_name_H-M   'P 1'
#
loop_
_entity.id
_entity.type
_entity.pdbx_description
1 polymer ?
#
loop_
_entity_poly.entity_id
_entity_poly.type
_entity_poly.pdbx_seq_one_letter_code
_entity_poly.pdbx_strand_id
1 'polypeptide(L)'
;MPFVGREAAIQVAAQSAQFHAQAAELRSIQHDEEYPRRSGNERLFAVGAPGVGKTRFGLEFPSLLRNYIDDKTIQAKLAKTRIIHITFQNDRGIQPDTDQKWKTPQEQVDWILTSRAIYAVYEVKEAYEKWAPKLAAMLGEQLPADFNMNSFSEKLLATDKPTTLYYFLDEVQEVLRLGNAGAVLVRTLSKLYHDYNTSKVLTLLLFAGTILTDIVNLQDSMNVGRSPEFPIVALPMETLTAEQTYNL
;
A
#
# COMPACT_ATOMS: atom_id res chain seq x y z
N MET A 1 -17.01 14.90 -9.31
CA MET A 1 -18.04 13.86 -9.43
C MET A 1 -18.10 13.10 -8.12
N PRO A 2 -19.28 12.88 -7.53
CA PRO A 2 -19.42 12.09 -6.31
C PRO A 2 -19.01 10.63 -6.54
N PHE A 3 -18.49 9.98 -5.49
CA PHE A 3 -18.16 8.56 -5.50
C PHE A 3 -19.43 7.73 -5.27
N VAL A 4 -20.20 7.55 -6.32
CA VAL A 4 -21.46 6.78 -6.26
C VAL A 4 -21.14 5.29 -6.18
N GLY A 5 -21.82 4.54 -5.29
CA GLY A 5 -21.72 3.10 -5.16
C GLY A 5 -20.43 2.60 -4.51
N ARG A 6 -19.77 3.42 -3.66
CA ARG A 6 -18.57 3.05 -2.91
C ARG A 6 -18.74 3.13 -1.40
N GLU A 7 -19.92 3.42 -0.93
CA GLU A 7 -20.24 3.62 0.48
C GLU A 7 -19.86 2.41 1.33
N ALA A 8 -20.18 1.20 0.85
CA ALA A 8 -19.83 -0.04 1.56
C ALA A 8 -18.30 -0.24 1.64
N ALA A 9 -17.56 0.04 0.57
CA ALA A 9 -16.10 -0.04 0.57
C ALA A 9 -15.47 0.97 1.52
N ILE A 10 -15.98 2.21 1.53
CA ILE A 10 -15.50 3.27 2.42
C ILE A 10 -15.83 2.93 3.88
N GLN A 11 -17.00 2.39 4.16
CA GLN A 11 -17.41 1.98 5.50
C GLN A 11 -16.49 0.91 6.08
N VAL A 12 -16.22 -0.16 5.34
CA VAL A 12 -15.30 -1.22 5.73
C VAL A 12 -13.91 -0.66 5.98
N ALA A 13 -13.42 0.17 5.07
CA ALA A 13 -12.10 0.79 5.19
C ALA A 13 -12.00 1.76 6.37
N ALA A 14 -13.06 2.50 6.68
CA ALA A 14 -13.12 3.40 7.83
C ALA A 14 -13.08 2.65 9.15
N GLN A 15 -13.81 1.55 9.27
CA GLN A 15 -13.78 0.68 10.44
C GLN A 15 -12.37 0.12 10.67
N SER A 16 -11.72 -0.38 9.61
CA SER A 16 -10.34 -0.85 9.66
C SER A 16 -9.39 0.26 10.10
N ALA A 17 -9.45 1.45 9.50
CA ALA A 17 -8.60 2.58 9.84
C ALA A 17 -8.77 3.05 11.30
N GLN A 18 -10.01 3.09 11.80
CA GLN A 18 -10.30 3.41 13.20
C GLN A 18 -9.71 2.37 14.15
N PHE A 19 -9.91 1.10 13.85
CA PHE A 19 -9.33 0.01 14.64
C PHE A 19 -7.81 0.09 14.70
N HIS A 20 -7.17 0.36 13.58
CA HIS A 20 -5.72 0.53 13.49
C HIS A 20 -5.21 1.73 14.30
N ALA A 21 -5.90 2.85 14.26
CA ALA A 21 -5.55 4.03 15.05
C ALA A 21 -5.65 3.75 16.55
N GLN A 22 -6.73 3.10 16.98
CA GLN A 22 -6.93 2.71 18.38
C GLN A 22 -5.87 1.71 18.86
N ALA A 23 -5.56 0.69 18.05
CA ALA A 23 -4.51 -0.28 18.38
C ALA A 23 -3.13 0.37 18.51
N ALA A 24 -2.82 1.40 17.71
CA ALA A 24 -1.58 2.17 17.82
C ALA A 24 -1.51 3.02 19.10
N GLU A 25 -2.63 3.59 19.52
CA GLU A 25 -2.73 4.33 20.79
C GLU A 25 -2.57 3.42 22.00
N LEU A 26 -3.26 2.29 22.02
CA LEU A 26 -3.13 1.31 23.10
C LEU A 26 -1.71 0.78 23.26
N ARG A 27 -1.02 0.49 22.16
CA ARG A 27 0.42 0.09 22.19
C ARG A 27 1.31 1.16 22.79
N SER A 28 0.99 2.44 22.61
CA SER A 28 1.78 3.54 23.19
C SER A 28 1.62 3.68 24.70
N ILE A 29 0.52 3.20 25.27
CA ILE A 29 0.20 3.30 26.71
C ILE A 29 0.72 2.09 27.49
N GLN A 30 0.68 0.91 26.89
CA GLN A 30 0.86 -0.36 27.62
C GLN A 30 2.26 -0.94 27.52
N HIS A 31 3.29 -0.33 27.11
CA HIS A 31 4.67 -0.82 27.07
C HIS A 31 4.88 -2.36 26.98
N ASP A 32 3.82 -3.15 26.78
CA ASP A 32 3.80 -4.59 26.89
C ASP A 32 3.90 -5.23 25.50
N GLU A 33 4.92 -6.06 25.34
CA GLU A 33 5.21 -6.82 24.12
C GLU A 33 4.14 -7.87 23.77
N GLU A 34 3.17 -8.10 24.65
CA GLU A 34 2.15 -9.16 24.55
C GLU A 34 0.80 -8.75 23.94
N TYR A 35 0.63 -7.52 23.50
CA TYR A 35 -0.60 -7.18 22.79
C TYR A 35 -0.70 -8.03 21.51
N PRO A 36 -1.87 -8.65 21.25
CA PRO A 36 -1.96 -9.62 20.17
C PRO A 36 -1.55 -8.97 18.85
N ARG A 37 -0.34 -9.30 18.40
CA ARG A 37 0.22 -8.92 17.09
C ARG A 37 -0.70 -9.30 15.92
N ARG A 38 -1.80 -10.01 16.21
CA ARG A 38 -2.70 -10.65 15.26
C ARG A 38 -3.98 -9.89 14.93
N SER A 39 -4.46 -9.02 15.82
CA SER A 39 -5.67 -8.25 15.59
C SER A 39 -5.30 -6.82 15.20
N GLY A 40 -5.40 -6.47 13.95
CA GLY A 40 -5.20 -5.09 13.51
C GLY A 40 -4.25 -4.87 12.34
N ASN A 41 -3.82 -5.93 11.68
CA ASN A 41 -2.98 -5.83 10.48
C ASN A 41 -3.76 -6.21 9.21
N GLU A 42 -5.03 -5.83 9.14
CA GLU A 42 -5.85 -6.05 7.97
C GLU A 42 -5.25 -5.34 6.76
N ARG A 43 -5.20 -6.04 5.64
CA ARG A 43 -4.79 -5.50 4.35
C ARG A 43 -6.01 -5.23 3.52
N LEU A 44 -6.19 -3.98 3.15
CA LEU A 44 -7.31 -3.58 2.32
C LEU A 44 -6.98 -3.82 0.85
N PHE A 45 -7.89 -4.50 0.15
CA PHE A 45 -7.78 -4.78 -1.27
C PHE A 45 -8.98 -4.24 -2.03
N ALA A 46 -8.77 -3.27 -2.88
CA ALA A 46 -9.76 -2.82 -3.86
C ALA A 46 -9.70 -3.74 -5.08
N VAL A 47 -10.63 -4.69 -5.14
CA VAL A 47 -10.69 -5.71 -6.20
C VAL A 47 -11.88 -5.47 -7.09
N GLY A 48 -11.69 -5.55 -8.41
CA GLY A 48 -12.78 -5.40 -9.37
C GLY A 48 -12.30 -5.37 -10.82
N ALA A 49 -13.23 -5.45 -11.74
CA ALA A 49 -12.95 -5.43 -13.18
C ALA A 49 -12.13 -4.19 -13.60
N PRO A 50 -11.43 -4.24 -14.74
CA PRO A 50 -10.83 -3.05 -15.33
C PRO A 50 -11.87 -1.94 -15.52
N GLY A 51 -11.48 -0.70 -15.30
CA GLY A 51 -12.35 0.46 -15.51
C GLY A 51 -13.32 0.80 -14.37
N VAL A 52 -13.44 -0.02 -13.31
CA VAL A 52 -14.33 0.28 -12.17
C VAL A 52 -13.85 1.43 -11.26
N GLY A 53 -12.74 2.06 -11.59
CA GLY A 53 -12.24 3.23 -10.84
C GLY A 53 -11.39 2.92 -9.62
N LYS A 54 -10.74 1.75 -9.54
CA LYS A 54 -9.86 1.37 -8.43
C LYS A 54 -8.74 2.39 -8.17
N THR A 55 -8.04 2.79 -9.23
CA THR A 55 -6.94 3.78 -9.14
C THR A 55 -7.44 5.10 -8.59
N ARG A 56 -8.58 5.61 -9.10
CA ARG A 56 -9.20 6.84 -8.61
C ARG A 56 -9.59 6.70 -7.13
N PHE A 57 -10.24 5.59 -6.78
CA PHE A 57 -10.59 5.28 -5.39
C PHE A 57 -9.36 5.30 -4.49
N GLY A 58 -8.27 4.64 -4.91
CA GLY A 58 -7.02 4.62 -4.16
C GLY A 58 -6.40 6.01 -3.98
N LEU A 59 -6.38 6.83 -5.00
CA LEU A 59 -5.84 8.20 -4.91
C LEU A 59 -6.66 9.12 -4.01
N GLU A 60 -7.99 8.99 -4.02
CA GLU A 60 -8.90 9.78 -3.20
C GLU A 60 -9.14 9.16 -1.79
N PHE A 61 -8.65 7.95 -1.55
CA PHE A 61 -8.92 7.16 -0.36
C PHE A 61 -8.71 7.89 0.98
N PRO A 62 -7.59 8.60 1.24
CA PRO A 62 -7.44 9.33 2.50
C PRO A 62 -8.48 10.43 2.69
N SER A 63 -8.86 11.11 1.62
CA SER A 63 -9.88 12.16 1.65
C SER A 63 -11.28 11.59 1.91
N LEU A 64 -11.58 10.43 1.30
CA LEU A 64 -12.83 9.71 1.52
C LEU A 64 -12.95 9.25 2.98
N LEU A 65 -11.89 8.63 3.53
CA LEU A 65 -11.84 8.23 4.92
C LEU A 65 -12.02 9.42 5.87
N ARG A 66 -11.34 10.53 5.62
CA ARG A 66 -11.45 11.73 6.43
C ARG A 66 -12.88 12.28 6.50
N ASN A 67 -13.61 12.21 5.40
CA ASN A 67 -14.99 12.67 5.33
C ASN A 67 -15.99 11.69 5.99
N TYR A 68 -15.61 10.42 6.11
CA TYR A 68 -16.48 9.37 6.61
C TYR A 68 -16.28 9.07 8.10
N ILE A 69 -15.08 9.26 8.62
CA ILE A 69 -14.72 8.98 10.02
C ILE A 69 -15.09 10.18 10.88
N ASP A 70 -15.85 9.94 11.97
CA ASP A 70 -16.27 11.01 12.91
C ASP A 70 -15.18 11.38 13.92
N ASP A 71 -14.20 10.51 14.17
CA ASP A 71 -13.10 10.75 15.12
C ASP A 71 -12.21 11.91 14.66
N LYS A 72 -12.22 13.00 15.42
CA LYS A 72 -11.48 14.23 15.14
C LYS A 72 -9.97 14.05 15.16
N THR A 73 -9.46 13.13 15.98
CA THR A 73 -8.02 12.81 16.05
C THR A 73 -7.57 12.15 14.76
N ILE A 74 -8.34 11.17 14.29
CA ILE A 74 -8.05 10.47 13.02
C ILE A 74 -8.21 11.42 11.83
N GLN A 75 -9.27 12.24 11.82
CA GLN A 75 -9.46 13.26 10.78
C GLN A 75 -8.26 14.24 10.70
N ALA A 76 -7.72 14.66 11.85
CA ALA A 76 -6.57 15.55 11.91
C ALA A 76 -5.30 14.86 11.37
N LYS A 77 -5.09 13.57 11.69
CA LYS A 77 -3.99 12.77 11.11
C LYS A 77 -4.14 12.65 9.59
N LEU A 78 -5.32 12.32 9.10
CA LEU A 78 -5.61 12.19 7.67
C LEU A 78 -5.45 13.51 6.88
N ALA A 79 -5.57 14.66 7.55
CA ALA A 79 -5.39 15.97 6.92
C ALA A 79 -3.96 16.22 6.41
N LYS A 80 -2.95 15.56 6.97
CA LYS A 80 -1.55 15.65 6.57
C LYS A 80 -1.04 14.30 6.07
N THR A 81 -1.72 13.74 5.07
CA THR A 81 -1.36 12.47 4.46
C THR A 81 -0.27 12.67 3.41
N ARG A 82 0.81 11.90 3.50
CA ARG A 82 1.74 11.69 2.39
C ARG A 82 1.34 10.45 1.64
N ILE A 83 0.93 10.61 0.39
CA ILE A 83 0.55 9.50 -0.50
C ILE A 83 1.81 9.00 -1.20
N ILE A 84 2.04 7.68 -1.11
CA ILE A 84 3.09 6.96 -1.80
C ILE A 84 2.39 6.01 -2.77
N HIS A 85 2.14 6.49 -4.00
CA HIS A 85 1.44 5.73 -5.04
C HIS A 85 2.44 4.96 -5.89
N ILE A 86 2.44 3.64 -5.72
CA ILE A 86 3.26 2.69 -6.48
C ILE A 86 2.33 1.98 -7.46
N THR A 87 2.53 2.19 -8.76
CA THR A 87 1.74 1.53 -9.79
C THR A 87 2.62 0.64 -10.66
N PHE A 88 2.04 -0.43 -11.16
CA PHE A 88 2.66 -1.39 -12.08
C PHE A 88 2.03 -1.34 -13.47
N GLN A 89 1.39 -0.21 -13.81
CA GLN A 89 0.78 0.04 -15.12
C GLN A 89 1.70 0.83 -16.05
N ASN A 90 1.45 0.69 -17.35
CA ASN A 90 2.10 1.46 -18.43
C ASN A 90 3.63 1.35 -18.35
N ASP A 91 4.32 2.48 -18.43
CA ASP A 91 5.76 2.62 -18.35
C ASP A 91 6.37 2.19 -17.00
N ARG A 92 5.53 2.02 -15.97
CA ARG A 92 5.93 1.57 -14.62
C ARG A 92 5.71 0.09 -14.37
N GLY A 93 5.39 -0.68 -15.40
CA GLY A 93 5.28 -2.14 -15.34
C GLY A 93 6.58 -2.80 -14.84
N ILE A 94 6.52 -4.12 -14.64
CA ILE A 94 7.72 -4.89 -14.28
C ILE A 94 8.71 -4.84 -15.44
N GLN A 95 9.94 -4.46 -15.14
CA GLN A 95 11.06 -4.37 -16.09
C GLN A 95 12.06 -5.46 -15.77
N PRO A 96 12.06 -6.60 -16.50
CA PRO A 96 12.91 -7.75 -16.17
C PRO A 96 14.39 -7.38 -16.02
N ASP A 97 14.93 -6.55 -16.91
CA ASP A 97 16.34 -6.19 -16.95
C ASP A 97 16.80 -5.38 -15.72
N THR A 98 15.90 -4.66 -15.08
CA THR A 98 16.21 -3.86 -13.88
C THR A 98 15.62 -4.43 -12.60
N ASP A 99 14.38 -4.93 -12.64
CA ASP A 99 13.69 -5.41 -11.46
C ASP A 99 14.19 -6.79 -11.02
N GLN A 100 14.67 -7.63 -11.95
CA GLN A 100 15.22 -8.96 -11.66
C GLN A 100 16.76 -8.99 -11.60
N LYS A 101 17.42 -7.87 -11.77
CA LYS A 101 18.89 -7.74 -11.71
C LYS A 101 19.45 -8.16 -10.34
N TRP A 102 18.72 -7.93 -9.28
CA TRP A 102 19.16 -8.05 -7.88
C TRP A 102 19.16 -9.52 -7.43
N LYS A 103 20.15 -9.89 -6.62
CA LYS A 103 20.49 -11.29 -6.34
C LYS A 103 19.46 -12.03 -5.50
N THR A 104 18.84 -11.34 -4.56
CA THR A 104 17.89 -11.96 -3.62
C THR A 104 16.46 -11.46 -3.84
N PRO A 105 15.43 -12.26 -3.52
CA PRO A 105 14.04 -11.80 -3.58
C PRO A 105 13.79 -10.53 -2.75
N GLN A 106 14.51 -10.36 -1.63
CA GLN A 106 14.38 -9.16 -0.80
C GLN A 106 14.95 -7.94 -1.52
N GLU A 107 16.16 -8.03 -2.09
CA GLU A 107 16.75 -6.93 -2.88
C GLU A 107 15.88 -6.56 -4.09
N GLN A 108 15.28 -7.55 -4.76
CA GLN A 108 14.35 -7.30 -5.85
C GLN A 108 13.14 -6.48 -5.38
N VAL A 109 12.54 -6.86 -4.26
CA VAL A 109 11.40 -6.15 -3.67
C VAL A 109 11.80 -4.76 -3.17
N ASP A 110 12.93 -4.63 -2.52
CA ASP A 110 13.44 -3.34 -2.05
C ASP A 110 13.67 -2.38 -3.22
N TRP A 111 14.23 -2.89 -4.32
CA TRP A 111 14.36 -2.14 -5.57
C TRP A 111 12.99 -1.76 -6.16
N ILE A 112 12.13 -2.76 -6.38
CA ILE A 112 10.81 -2.59 -7.02
C ILE A 112 9.98 -1.53 -6.31
N LEU A 113 9.90 -1.61 -4.98
CA LEU A 113 9.09 -0.69 -4.18
C LEU A 113 9.75 0.69 -4.08
N THR A 114 11.03 0.74 -3.71
CA THR A 114 11.71 1.99 -3.38
C THR A 114 11.94 2.85 -4.61
N SER A 115 12.33 2.26 -5.76
CA SER A 115 12.52 3.02 -6.99
C SER A 115 11.20 3.65 -7.48
N ARG A 116 10.09 2.90 -7.44
CA ARG A 116 8.78 3.43 -7.82
C ARG A 116 8.25 4.47 -6.82
N ALA A 117 8.52 4.28 -5.52
CA ALA A 117 8.17 5.25 -4.50
C ALA A 117 8.93 6.57 -4.68
N ILE A 118 10.24 6.51 -4.93
CA ILE A 118 11.08 7.67 -5.25
C ILE A 118 10.53 8.38 -6.51
N TYR A 119 10.30 7.61 -7.57
CA TYR A 119 9.80 8.14 -8.83
C TYR A 119 8.47 8.90 -8.64
N ALA A 120 7.54 8.33 -7.88
CA ALA A 120 6.24 8.92 -7.64
C ALA A 120 6.31 10.15 -6.72
N VAL A 121 7.05 10.05 -5.61
CA VAL A 121 7.09 11.09 -4.57
C VAL A 121 7.85 12.33 -5.02
N TYR A 122 8.92 12.15 -5.80
CA TYR A 122 9.73 13.26 -6.34
C TYR A 122 9.31 13.71 -7.73
N GLU A 123 8.19 13.20 -8.26
CA GLU A 123 7.59 13.60 -9.53
C GLU A 123 8.61 13.63 -10.67
N VAL A 124 9.39 12.56 -10.81
CA VAL A 124 10.42 12.45 -11.85
C VAL A 124 9.79 12.67 -13.23
N LYS A 125 10.32 13.59 -14.02
CA LYS A 125 9.73 14.00 -15.32
C LYS A 125 10.09 13.07 -16.48
N GLU A 126 11.17 12.31 -16.36
CA GLU A 126 11.54 11.29 -17.33
C GLU A 126 10.66 10.05 -17.19
N ALA A 127 10.31 9.34 -18.27
CA ALA A 127 9.57 8.09 -18.20
C ALA A 127 10.31 7.05 -17.34
N TYR A 128 9.58 6.30 -16.51
CA TYR A 128 10.17 5.36 -15.56
C TYR A 128 11.08 4.33 -16.23
N GLU A 129 10.68 3.79 -17.38
CA GLU A 129 11.46 2.83 -18.18
C GLU A 129 12.84 3.35 -18.62
N LYS A 130 13.04 4.66 -18.68
CA LYS A 130 14.31 5.31 -19.02
C LYS A 130 15.08 5.72 -17.77
N TRP A 131 14.38 6.15 -16.73
CA TRP A 131 14.96 6.61 -15.48
C TRP A 131 15.47 5.46 -14.61
N ALA A 132 14.69 4.38 -14.46
CA ALA A 132 15.03 3.27 -13.57
C ALA A 132 16.34 2.57 -13.95
N PRO A 133 16.64 2.28 -15.25
CA PRO A 133 17.95 1.73 -15.62
C PRO A 133 19.12 2.65 -15.28
N LYS A 134 18.96 3.96 -15.39
CA LYS A 134 20.02 4.94 -15.02
C LYS A 134 20.27 4.89 -13.50
N LEU A 135 19.21 4.88 -12.71
CA LEU A 135 19.32 4.73 -11.25
C LEU A 135 20.00 3.40 -10.90
N ALA A 136 19.57 2.28 -11.51
CA ALA A 136 20.17 0.98 -11.28
C ALA A 136 21.66 0.91 -11.65
N ALA A 137 22.06 1.61 -12.72
CA ALA A 137 23.47 1.74 -13.12
C ALA A 137 24.29 2.56 -12.10
N MET A 138 23.72 3.64 -11.55
CA MET A 138 24.37 4.46 -10.51
C MET A 138 24.58 3.69 -9.21
N LEU A 139 23.66 2.80 -8.83
CA LEU A 139 23.75 1.97 -7.62
C LEU A 139 24.73 0.80 -7.78
N GLY A 140 25.11 0.44 -9.02
CA GLY A 140 26.11 -0.59 -9.32
C GLY A 140 25.53 -2.01 -9.29
N GLU A 141 26.35 -2.99 -8.85
CA GLU A 141 26.00 -4.42 -8.87
C GLU A 141 25.34 -4.93 -7.59
N GLN A 142 25.39 -4.15 -6.54
CA GLN A 142 24.79 -4.47 -5.24
C GLN A 142 23.87 -3.34 -4.81
N LEU A 143 22.68 -3.71 -4.35
CA LEU A 143 21.75 -2.74 -3.80
C LEU A 143 22.28 -2.23 -2.46
N PRO A 144 22.43 -0.90 -2.26
CA PRO A 144 22.82 -0.36 -0.95
C PRO A 144 21.82 -0.81 0.14
N ALA A 145 22.35 -1.15 1.32
CA ALA A 145 21.52 -1.67 2.42
C ALA A 145 20.44 -0.69 2.89
N ASP A 146 20.63 0.59 2.68
CA ASP A 146 19.68 1.66 2.97
C ASP A 146 18.74 1.99 1.79
N PHE A 147 18.89 1.32 0.65
CA PHE A 147 17.97 1.44 -0.48
C PHE A 147 16.76 0.51 -0.28
N ASN A 148 15.91 0.85 0.66
CA ASN A 148 14.72 0.09 1.01
C ASN A 148 13.58 1.01 1.49
N MET A 149 12.36 0.48 1.59
CA MET A 149 11.19 1.26 1.96
C MET A 149 11.23 1.79 3.39
N ASN A 150 11.92 1.13 4.33
CA ASN A 150 12.08 1.64 5.70
C ASN A 150 12.86 2.95 5.69
N SER A 151 14.08 2.95 5.14
CA SER A 151 14.92 4.14 5.06
C SER A 151 14.27 5.27 4.25
N PHE A 152 13.51 4.92 3.19
CA PHE A 152 12.74 5.89 2.43
C PHE A 152 11.64 6.54 3.29
N SER A 153 10.88 5.74 4.04
CA SER A 153 9.80 6.22 4.91
C SER A 153 10.33 7.08 6.06
N GLU A 154 11.47 6.71 6.66
CA GLU A 154 12.15 7.52 7.69
C GLU A 154 12.56 8.89 7.15
N LYS A 155 13.11 8.94 5.94
CA LYS A 155 13.45 10.22 5.28
C LYS A 155 12.20 11.08 5.07
N LEU A 156 11.09 10.51 4.60
CA LEU A 156 9.84 11.26 4.45
C LEU A 156 9.30 11.79 5.79
N LEU A 157 9.33 10.98 6.84
CA LEU A 157 8.90 11.39 8.18
C LEU A 157 9.77 12.52 8.73
N ALA A 158 11.07 12.50 8.45
CA ALA A 158 12.01 13.54 8.90
C ALA A 158 11.83 14.86 8.13
N THR A 159 11.60 14.79 6.81
CA THR A 159 11.54 15.97 5.94
C THR A 159 10.15 16.59 5.88
N ASP A 160 9.14 15.81 5.52
CA ASP A 160 7.79 16.30 5.26
C ASP A 160 6.92 16.33 6.52
N LYS A 161 7.34 15.59 7.56
CA LYS A 161 6.63 15.46 8.85
C LYS A 161 5.12 15.17 8.69
N PRO A 162 4.74 14.22 7.85
CA PRO A 162 3.34 13.85 7.70
C PRO A 162 2.82 13.21 8.99
N THR A 163 1.52 13.31 9.22
CA THR A 163 0.83 12.57 10.31
C THR A 163 0.19 11.29 9.81
N THR A 164 0.16 11.09 8.49
CA THR A 164 -0.26 9.84 7.87
C THR A 164 0.66 9.50 6.70
N LEU A 165 1.20 8.26 6.71
CA LEU A 165 1.82 7.63 5.55
C LEU A 165 0.79 6.72 4.89
N TYR A 166 0.52 6.93 3.63
CA TYR A 166 -0.42 6.13 2.87
C TYR A 166 0.27 5.47 1.68
N TYR A 167 0.41 4.15 1.74
CA TYR A 167 0.95 3.33 0.66
C TYR A 167 -0.19 2.79 -0.18
N PHE A 168 -0.23 3.21 -1.42
CA PHE A 168 -1.19 2.72 -2.40
C PHE A 168 -0.47 1.96 -3.52
N LEU A 169 -0.71 0.65 -3.61
CA LEU A 169 -0.17 -0.21 -4.65
C LEU A 169 -1.25 -0.53 -5.66
N ASP A 170 -1.06 -0.07 -6.89
CA ASP A 170 -2.00 -0.27 -7.98
C ASP A 170 -1.49 -1.32 -8.97
N GLU A 171 -2.40 -2.20 -9.44
CA GLU A 171 -2.12 -3.35 -10.30
C GLU A 171 -1.12 -4.33 -9.69
N VAL A 172 -1.28 -4.60 -8.39
CA VAL A 172 -0.34 -5.42 -7.60
C VAL A 172 -0.20 -6.86 -8.12
N GLN A 173 -1.16 -7.39 -8.88
CA GLN A 173 -1.08 -8.71 -9.49
C GLN A 173 0.14 -8.88 -10.39
N GLU A 174 0.66 -7.81 -10.98
CA GLU A 174 1.86 -7.88 -11.81
C GLU A 174 3.09 -8.30 -11.01
N VAL A 175 3.19 -7.85 -9.75
CA VAL A 175 4.29 -8.26 -8.85
C VAL A 175 4.06 -9.66 -8.30
N LEU A 176 2.80 -10.04 -8.04
CA LEU A 176 2.49 -11.37 -7.53
C LEU A 176 2.90 -12.47 -8.52
N ARG A 177 2.93 -12.16 -9.82
CA ARG A 177 3.45 -13.06 -10.86
C ARG A 177 4.95 -13.33 -10.78
N LEU A 178 5.71 -12.56 -10.00
CA LEU A 178 7.14 -12.79 -9.76
C LEU A 178 7.41 -13.88 -8.70
N GLY A 179 6.42 -14.69 -8.36
CA GLY A 179 6.57 -15.83 -7.43
C GLY A 179 7.04 -15.41 -6.03
N ASN A 180 8.21 -15.88 -5.61
CA ASN A 180 8.73 -15.60 -4.27
C ASN A 180 8.86 -14.10 -3.96
N ALA A 181 9.13 -13.24 -4.95
CA ALA A 181 9.19 -11.80 -4.75
C ALA A 181 7.81 -11.21 -4.35
N GLY A 182 6.71 -11.77 -4.85
CA GLY A 182 5.36 -11.35 -4.44
C GLY A 182 5.11 -11.56 -2.94
N ALA A 183 5.45 -12.73 -2.40
CA ALA A 183 5.33 -13.04 -0.98
C ALA A 183 6.21 -12.11 -0.11
N VAL A 184 7.44 -11.86 -0.55
CA VAL A 184 8.37 -10.93 0.13
C VAL A 184 7.82 -9.51 0.10
N LEU A 185 7.24 -9.04 -1.02
CA LEU A 185 6.64 -7.72 -1.14
C LEU A 185 5.55 -7.50 -0.10
N VAL A 186 4.60 -8.42 -0.02
CA VAL A 186 3.49 -8.29 0.93
C VAL A 186 4.00 -8.31 2.38
N ARG A 187 4.99 -9.13 2.69
CA ARG A 187 5.63 -9.16 4.02
C ARG A 187 6.33 -7.84 4.33
N THR A 188 7.11 -7.30 3.40
CA THR A 188 7.82 -6.01 3.55
C THR A 188 6.85 -4.89 3.86
N LEU A 189 5.75 -4.77 3.10
CA LEU A 189 4.74 -3.73 3.33
C LEU A 189 3.97 -3.92 4.63
N SER A 190 3.71 -5.17 5.03
CA SER A 190 3.06 -5.44 6.31
C SER A 190 3.95 -5.06 7.49
N LYS A 191 5.26 -5.27 7.35
CA LYS A 191 6.24 -4.82 8.35
C LYS A 191 6.28 -3.30 8.43
N LEU A 192 6.35 -2.60 7.30
CA LEU A 192 6.28 -1.13 7.24
C LEU A 192 5.04 -0.59 7.95
N TYR A 193 3.88 -1.19 7.65
CA TYR A 193 2.63 -0.83 8.30
C TYR A 193 2.74 -0.95 9.83
N HIS A 194 3.29 -2.06 10.32
CA HIS A 194 3.45 -2.31 11.74
C HIS A 194 4.45 -1.35 12.39
N ASP A 195 5.61 -1.12 11.75
CA ASP A 195 6.71 -0.34 12.32
C ASP A 195 6.37 1.16 12.41
N TYR A 196 5.60 1.68 11.45
CA TYR A 196 5.27 3.11 11.39
C TYR A 196 3.87 3.48 11.90
N ASN A 197 2.98 2.52 12.16
CA ASN A 197 1.68 2.80 12.76
C ASN A 197 1.82 3.04 14.27
N THR A 198 1.99 4.30 14.65
CA THR A 198 2.24 4.75 16.03
C THR A 198 1.17 5.74 16.48
N SER A 199 1.19 6.11 17.76
CA SER A 199 0.31 7.18 18.27
C SER A 199 0.49 8.52 17.53
N LYS A 200 1.67 8.77 16.95
CA LYS A 200 1.99 10.02 16.23
C LYS A 200 1.71 9.91 14.73
N VAL A 201 1.97 8.75 14.12
CA VAL A 201 1.85 8.53 12.68
C VAL A 201 0.85 7.41 12.42
N LEU A 202 -0.19 7.70 11.64
CA LEU A 202 -1.10 6.69 11.10
C LEU A 202 -0.49 6.13 9.81
N THR A 203 -0.43 4.82 9.69
CA THR A 203 -0.03 4.16 8.45
C THR A 203 -1.23 3.48 7.83
N LEU A 204 -1.47 3.73 6.55
CA LEU A 204 -2.51 3.09 5.76
C LEU A 204 -1.89 2.33 4.60
N LEU A 205 -2.46 1.18 4.27
CA LEU A 205 -2.02 0.34 3.17
C LEU A 205 -3.22 -0.13 2.37
N LEU A 206 -3.26 0.22 1.09
CA LEU A 206 -4.27 -0.22 0.14
C LEU A 206 -3.62 -0.86 -1.07
N PHE A 207 -4.09 -2.03 -1.42
CA PHE A 207 -3.76 -2.71 -2.66
C PHE A 207 -4.93 -2.59 -3.64
N ALA A 208 -4.63 -2.46 -4.91
CA ALA A 208 -5.63 -2.53 -5.98
C ALA A 208 -5.18 -3.52 -7.05
N GLY A 209 -6.14 -4.27 -7.58
CA GLY A 209 -5.87 -5.27 -8.61
C GLY A 209 -7.15 -5.82 -9.23
N THR A 210 -6.99 -6.57 -10.31
CA THR A 210 -8.11 -7.13 -11.07
C THR A 210 -8.48 -8.57 -10.69
N ILE A 211 -7.56 -9.32 -10.06
CA ILE A 211 -7.71 -10.76 -9.83
C ILE A 211 -7.64 -11.07 -8.33
N LEU A 212 -8.78 -11.46 -7.77
CA LEU A 212 -8.87 -11.85 -6.36
C LEU A 212 -8.16 -13.19 -6.07
N THR A 213 -8.22 -14.12 -7.03
CA THR A 213 -7.64 -15.48 -6.88
C THR A 213 -6.13 -15.43 -6.65
N ASP A 214 -5.40 -14.56 -7.33
CA ASP A 214 -3.94 -14.43 -7.14
C ASP A 214 -3.61 -13.92 -5.72
N ILE A 215 -4.48 -13.05 -5.18
CA ILE A 215 -4.34 -12.50 -3.83
C ILE A 215 -4.62 -13.57 -2.78
N VAL A 216 -5.67 -14.39 -2.97
CA VAL A 216 -6.02 -15.50 -2.09
C VAL A 216 -4.91 -16.58 -2.11
N ASN A 217 -4.44 -16.96 -3.30
CA ASN A 217 -3.34 -17.92 -3.44
C ASN A 217 -2.05 -17.43 -2.77
N LEU A 218 -1.79 -16.12 -2.81
CA LEU A 218 -0.67 -15.52 -2.10
C LEU A 218 -0.84 -15.66 -0.58
N GLN A 219 -2.03 -15.38 -0.06
CA GLN A 219 -2.34 -15.54 1.35
C GLN A 219 -2.14 -16.98 1.80
N ASP A 220 -2.61 -17.94 1.02
CA ASP A 220 -2.46 -19.37 1.31
C ASP A 220 -0.99 -19.80 1.29
N SER A 221 -0.21 -19.31 0.34
CA SER A 221 1.24 -19.60 0.26
C SER A 221 2.04 -19.03 1.44
N MET A 222 1.58 -17.92 2.03
CA MET A 222 2.22 -17.32 3.21
C MET A 222 1.79 -17.98 4.53
N ASN A 223 0.63 -18.64 4.56
CA ASN A 223 -0.01 -19.18 5.75
C ASN A 223 0.14 -20.69 5.91
N VAL A 224 1.02 -21.36 5.14
CA VAL A 224 1.21 -22.80 5.23
C VAL A 224 1.53 -23.18 6.68
N GLY A 225 0.52 -23.74 7.37
CA GLY A 225 0.63 -24.23 8.76
C GLY A 225 0.48 -23.22 9.88
N ARG A 226 0.05 -21.96 9.60
CA ARG A 226 -0.20 -20.92 10.62
C ARG A 226 -1.51 -20.18 10.36
N SER A 227 -2.15 -19.70 11.43
CA SER A 227 -3.24 -18.71 11.28
C SER A 227 -2.73 -17.47 10.52
N PRO A 228 -3.54 -16.87 9.65
CA PRO A 228 -3.12 -15.68 8.89
C PRO A 228 -2.68 -14.57 9.84
N GLU A 229 -1.40 -14.25 9.82
CA GLU A 229 -0.86 -13.13 10.63
C GLU A 229 -1.46 -11.79 10.16
N PHE A 230 -1.99 -11.76 8.93
CA PHE A 230 -2.48 -10.55 8.29
C PHE A 230 -3.70 -10.86 7.42
N PRO A 231 -4.92 -10.71 7.93
CA PRO A 231 -6.13 -10.98 7.16
C PRO A 231 -6.28 -9.99 6.00
N ILE A 232 -6.75 -10.51 4.87
CA ILE A 232 -7.11 -9.71 3.70
C ILE A 232 -8.57 -9.30 3.82
N VAL A 233 -8.82 -8.01 3.68
CA VAL A 233 -10.18 -7.45 3.61
C VAL A 233 -10.41 -6.93 2.19
N ALA A 234 -11.24 -7.63 1.44
CA ALA A 234 -11.65 -7.20 0.12
C ALA A 234 -12.65 -6.05 0.21
N LEU A 235 -12.32 -4.93 -0.41
CA LEU A 235 -13.24 -3.81 -0.56
C LEU A 235 -14.11 -4.05 -1.80
N PRO A 236 -15.43 -4.04 -1.68
CA PRO A 236 -16.33 -4.27 -2.80
C PRO A 236 -16.26 -3.09 -3.77
N MET A 237 -15.62 -3.32 -4.92
CA MET A 237 -15.53 -2.35 -6.02
C MET A 237 -16.53 -2.75 -7.10
N GLU A 238 -17.81 -2.50 -6.85
CA GLU A 238 -18.89 -2.84 -7.77
C GLU A 238 -18.85 -1.97 -9.04
N THR A 239 -19.29 -2.51 -10.15
CA THR A 239 -19.58 -1.74 -11.36
C THR A 239 -20.75 -0.81 -11.08
N LEU A 240 -20.70 0.42 -11.59
CA LEU A 240 -21.84 1.32 -11.53
C LEU A 240 -23.05 0.68 -12.22
N THR A 241 -24.20 0.78 -11.60
CA THR A 241 -25.47 0.41 -12.27
C THR A 241 -25.75 1.38 -13.41
N ALA A 242 -26.62 0.97 -14.36
CA ALA A 242 -27.02 1.85 -15.45
C ALA A 242 -27.58 3.19 -14.92
N GLU A 243 -28.38 3.15 -13.85
CA GLU A 243 -28.95 4.33 -13.21
C GLU A 243 -27.87 5.24 -12.60
N GLN A 244 -26.87 4.66 -11.93
CA GLN A 244 -25.73 5.38 -11.39
C GLN A 244 -24.84 6.01 -12.48
N THR A 245 -24.79 5.38 -13.67
CA THR A 245 -24.05 5.90 -14.82
C THR A 245 -24.76 7.08 -15.48
N TYR A 246 -26.09 7.05 -15.52
CA TYR A 246 -26.89 8.14 -16.10
C TYR A 246 -26.92 9.42 -15.24
N ASN A 247 -26.64 9.32 -13.95
CA ASN A 247 -26.63 10.46 -13.00
C ASN A 247 -25.25 11.09 -12.82
N LEU A 248 -24.27 10.71 -13.62
CA LEU A 248 -22.89 11.25 -13.66
C LEU A 248 -22.73 12.21 -14.82
#